data_8b6577ab93434d5e8cff1c7a7ebe5238
#
_entry.id   8b6577ab93434d5e8cff1c7a7ebe5238
#
_cell.length_a   1.000
_cell.length_b   1.000
_cell.length_c   1.000
_cell.angle_alpha   90.00
_cell.angle_beta   90.00
_cell.angle_gamma   90.00
#
_symmetry.space_group_name_H-M   'P 1'
#
loop_
_entity.id
_entity.type
_entity.pdbx_description
1 polymer ?
#
loop_
_entity_poly.entity_id
_entity_poly.type
_entity_poly.pdbx_seq_one_letter_code
_entity_poly.pdbx_strand_id
1 'polypeptide(L)'
;MARAVRKIVLNMRFKVVVGEQVYAVDVAEALLQDAGEFHAKLDSDMDRGWQMSRQFVAQPDRLQRCQIVAEKLLTSLNNGNEASAMLMAGYLAVRMPGAIGVDIDDSGEMQNTELLFA
;
A
#
# COMPACT_ATOMS: atom_id res chain seq x y z
N MET A 1 -3.79 35.65 13.69
CA MET A 1 -3.66 35.03 13.67
C MET A 1 -3.48 34.23 13.40
N ALA A 2 -3.31 33.99 13.23
CA ALA A 2 -3.14 33.14 12.79
C ALA A 2 -3.22 32.27 13.02
N ARG A 3 -3.38 31.87 12.84
CA ARG A 3 -3.38 30.96 12.84
C ARG A 3 -2.96 30.33 12.54
N ALA A 4 -2.95 30.59 13.02
CA ALA A 4 -2.10 29.84 12.70
C ALA A 4 -2.34 28.73 12.19
N VAL A 5 -1.81 28.65 11.50
CA VAL A 5 -1.98 27.57 10.93
C VAL A 5 -1.43 26.56 11.64
N ARG A 6 -2.16 25.84 12.20
CA ARG A 6 -1.69 24.81 12.72
C ARG A 6 -1.49 23.79 11.78
N LYS A 7 -0.51 23.09 11.85
CA LYS A 7 -0.32 21.99 11.12
C LYS A 7 -1.22 20.96 11.55
N ILE A 8 -2.09 20.59 10.74
CA ILE A 8 -2.95 19.49 11.02
C ILE A 8 -2.26 18.26 10.54
N VAL A 9 -1.97 17.38 11.44
CA VAL A 9 -1.38 16.11 11.08
C VAL A 9 -2.52 15.19 10.74
N LEU A 10 -2.68 14.91 9.48
CA LEU A 10 -3.72 14.01 9.04
C LEU A 10 -3.18 12.60 9.03
N ASN A 11 -3.87 11.73 9.73
CA ASN A 11 -3.56 10.32 9.69
C ASN A 11 -4.67 9.63 8.95
N MET A 12 -4.29 8.82 7.99
CA MET A 12 -5.25 8.02 7.28
C MET A 12 -5.25 6.64 7.87
N ARG A 13 -6.42 6.14 8.19
CA ARG A 13 -6.55 4.78 8.68
C ARG A 13 -6.87 3.91 7.48
N PHE A 14 -5.86 3.22 7.00
CA PHE A 14 -5.99 2.41 5.80
C PHE A 14 -6.46 1.01 6.20
N LYS A 15 -7.59 0.59 5.61
CA LYS A 15 -8.21 -0.67 5.96
C LYS A 15 -7.61 -1.80 5.13
N VAL A 16 -7.22 -2.88 5.79
CA VAL A 16 -6.65 -4.04 5.11
C VAL A 16 -7.50 -5.24 5.45
N VAL A 17 -8.12 -5.83 4.43
CA VAL A 17 -8.97 -6.99 4.59
C VAL A 17 -8.25 -8.20 4.01
N VAL A 18 -8.13 -9.26 4.80
CA VAL A 18 -7.54 -10.52 4.34
C VAL A 18 -8.46 -11.63 4.84
N GLY A 19 -9.24 -12.20 3.92
CA GLY A 19 -10.24 -13.18 4.31
C GLY A 19 -11.25 -12.55 5.25
N GLU A 20 -11.35 -13.10 6.45
CA GLU A 20 -12.27 -12.57 7.45
C GLU A 20 -11.59 -11.62 8.43
N GLN A 21 -10.30 -11.38 8.25
CA GLN A 21 -9.57 -10.52 9.17
C GLN A 21 -9.50 -9.11 8.60
N VAL A 22 -9.63 -8.13 9.48
CA VAL A 22 -9.56 -6.73 9.11
C VAL A 22 -8.53 -6.04 9.99
N TYR A 23 -7.59 -5.39 9.34
CA TYR A 23 -6.55 -4.63 10.02
C TYR A 23 -6.74 -3.15 9.69
N ALA A 24 -6.30 -2.29 10.58
CA ALA A 24 -6.23 -0.87 10.31
C ALA A 24 -4.77 -0.46 10.42
N VAL A 25 -4.25 0.14 9.35
CA VAL A 25 -2.87 0.61 9.32
C VAL A 25 -2.93 2.13 9.31
N ASP A 26 -2.37 2.75 10.35
CA ASP A 26 -2.36 4.20 10.43
C ASP A 26 -1.22 4.73 9.57
N VAL A 27 -1.57 5.58 8.61
CA VAL A 27 -0.60 6.17 7.71
C VAL A 27 -0.56 7.66 8.01
N ALA A 28 0.54 8.12 8.58
CA ALA A 28 0.70 9.53 8.89
C ALA A 28 1.11 10.29 7.64
N GLU A 29 0.52 11.45 7.44
CA GLU A 29 0.85 12.27 6.29
C GLU A 29 2.32 12.65 6.28
N ALA A 30 2.88 12.93 7.45
CA ALA A 30 4.29 13.27 7.54
C ALA A 30 5.17 12.12 7.02
N LEU A 31 4.76 10.88 7.27
CA LEU A 31 5.49 9.73 6.78
C LEU A 31 5.45 9.68 5.26
N LEU A 32 4.32 10.03 4.67
CA LEU A 32 4.19 10.00 3.22
C LEU A 32 5.13 10.99 2.54
N GLN A 33 5.39 12.12 3.20
CA GLN A 33 6.29 13.10 2.63
C GLN A 33 7.72 12.60 2.60
N ASP A 34 8.08 11.72 3.53
CA ASP A 34 9.44 11.21 3.60
C ASP A 34 9.60 9.87 2.91
N ALA A 35 8.52 9.30 2.41
CA ALA A 35 8.54 7.95 1.85
C ALA A 35 8.86 7.92 0.36
N GLY A 36 9.12 9.08 -0.26
CA GLY A 36 9.29 9.14 -1.71
C GLY A 36 10.39 8.23 -2.24
N GLU A 37 11.54 8.20 -1.55
CA GLU A 37 12.65 7.36 -1.99
C GLU A 37 12.31 5.89 -1.86
N PHE A 38 11.61 5.52 -0.79
CA PHE A 38 11.20 4.15 -0.60
C PHE A 38 10.22 3.73 -1.69
N HIS A 39 9.25 4.60 -1.99
CA HIS A 39 8.28 4.30 -3.04
C HIS A 39 8.94 4.22 -4.40
N ALA A 40 9.93 5.08 -4.65
CA ALA A 40 10.67 5.05 -5.91
C ALA A 40 11.46 3.74 -6.04
N LYS A 41 11.99 3.25 -4.94
CA LYS A 41 12.70 1.98 -4.94
C LYS A 41 11.77 0.82 -5.25
N LEU A 42 10.55 0.84 -4.69
CA LEU A 42 9.56 -0.17 -5.01
C LEU A 42 9.26 -0.15 -6.51
N ASP A 43 9.05 1.03 -7.06
CA ASP A 43 8.77 1.15 -8.49
C ASP A 43 9.94 0.65 -9.32
N SER A 44 11.15 1.01 -8.93
CA SER A 44 12.35 0.59 -9.65
C SER A 44 12.47 -0.93 -9.66
N ASP A 45 12.17 -1.56 -8.53
CA ASP A 45 12.22 -3.02 -8.46
C ASP A 45 11.17 -3.65 -9.38
N MET A 46 10.01 -3.03 -9.49
CA MET A 46 8.93 -3.55 -10.33
C MET A 46 9.12 -3.23 -11.81
N ASP A 47 9.96 -2.24 -12.13
CA ASP A 47 10.23 -1.86 -13.53
C ASP A 47 10.86 -3.02 -14.32
N ARG A 48 11.48 -3.96 -13.65
CA ARG A 48 12.12 -5.11 -14.31
C ARG A 48 11.14 -6.23 -14.57
N GLY A 49 9.89 -6.05 -14.25
CA GLY A 49 8.89 -7.08 -14.32
C GLY A 49 8.75 -7.80 -12.99
N TRP A 50 7.68 -8.53 -12.85
CA TRP A 50 7.36 -9.17 -11.59
C TRP A 50 6.59 -10.46 -11.84
N GLN A 51 6.93 -11.48 -11.08
CA GLN A 51 6.19 -12.72 -11.15
C GLN A 51 4.93 -12.55 -10.30
N MET A 52 3.80 -12.38 -10.94
CA MET A 52 2.52 -12.17 -10.26
C MET A 52 1.81 -13.51 -10.22
N SER A 53 2.02 -14.23 -9.14
CA SER A 53 1.49 -15.58 -8.97
C SER A 53 2.00 -16.48 -10.08
N ARG A 54 1.18 -16.87 -11.03
CA ARG A 54 1.59 -17.76 -12.09
C ARG A 54 2.05 -17.07 -13.36
N GLN A 55 1.89 -15.75 -13.40
CA GLN A 55 2.15 -15.01 -14.62
C GLN A 55 3.28 -14.02 -14.39
N PHE A 56 4.24 -14.03 -15.31
CA PHE A 56 5.28 -13.00 -15.27
C PHE A 56 4.78 -11.79 -16.06
N VAL A 57 4.81 -10.63 -15.44
CA VAL A 57 4.36 -9.38 -16.05
C VAL A 57 5.58 -8.51 -16.26
N ALA A 58 5.93 -8.25 -17.53
CA ALA A 58 7.17 -7.55 -17.85
C ALA A 58 7.11 -6.08 -17.44
N GLN A 59 5.93 -5.47 -17.55
CA GLN A 59 5.78 -4.05 -17.21
C GLN A 59 4.50 -3.86 -16.43
N PRO A 60 4.54 -4.11 -15.11
CA PRO A 60 3.33 -3.97 -14.30
C PRO A 60 2.78 -2.55 -14.40
N ASP A 61 1.47 -2.45 -14.63
CA ASP A 61 0.79 -1.16 -14.64
C ASP A 61 0.50 -0.71 -13.21
N ARG A 62 -0.19 0.42 -13.08
CA ARG A 62 -0.41 0.99 -11.75
C ARG A 62 -1.19 0.05 -10.84
N LEU A 63 -2.26 -0.55 -11.35
CA LEU A 63 -3.05 -1.48 -10.54
C LEU A 63 -2.22 -2.69 -10.16
N GLN A 64 -1.48 -3.24 -11.11
CA GLN A 64 -0.66 -4.42 -10.84
C GLN A 64 0.41 -4.12 -9.82
N ARG A 65 1.02 -2.93 -9.88
CA ARG A 65 2.01 -2.53 -8.87
C ARG A 65 1.38 -2.44 -7.50
N CYS A 66 0.16 -1.94 -7.42
CA CYS A 66 -0.54 -1.90 -6.15
C CYS A 66 -0.83 -3.30 -5.63
N GLN A 67 -1.17 -4.22 -6.51
CA GLN A 67 -1.40 -5.61 -6.10
C GLN A 67 -0.13 -6.25 -5.57
N ILE A 68 1.01 -5.97 -6.21
CA ILE A 68 2.31 -6.46 -5.74
C ILE A 68 2.63 -5.89 -4.36
N VAL A 69 2.45 -4.59 -4.20
CA VAL A 69 2.77 -3.93 -2.92
C VAL A 69 1.81 -4.39 -1.84
N ALA A 70 0.55 -4.69 -2.20
CA ALA A 70 -0.41 -5.23 -1.23
C ALA A 70 0.07 -6.57 -0.68
N GLU A 71 0.70 -7.40 -1.50
CA GLU A 71 1.25 -8.65 -0.99
C GLU A 71 2.42 -8.40 -0.04
N LYS A 72 3.24 -7.40 -0.36
CA LYS A 72 4.31 -7.00 0.56
C LYS A 72 3.75 -6.47 1.87
N LEU A 73 2.64 -5.76 1.80
CA LEU A 73 1.95 -5.28 2.99
C LEU A 73 1.50 -6.45 3.85
N LEU A 74 0.90 -7.46 3.24
CA LEU A 74 0.47 -8.63 3.98
C LEU A 74 1.65 -9.31 4.67
N THR A 75 2.77 -9.45 3.96
CA THR A 75 3.97 -10.02 4.55
C THR A 75 4.44 -9.21 5.75
N SER A 76 4.41 -7.88 5.64
CA SER A 76 4.81 -7.03 6.76
C SER A 76 3.90 -7.21 7.96
N LEU A 77 2.59 -7.32 7.73
CA LEU A 77 1.65 -7.54 8.82
C LEU A 77 1.87 -8.89 9.47
N ASN A 78 2.11 -9.92 8.68
CA ASN A 78 2.33 -11.25 9.22
C ASN A 78 3.61 -11.32 10.05
N ASN A 79 4.59 -10.48 9.72
CA ASN A 79 5.85 -10.45 10.44
C ASN A 79 5.86 -9.46 11.59
N GLY A 80 4.75 -8.76 11.81
CA GLY A 80 4.68 -7.77 12.88
C GLY A 80 5.52 -6.52 12.61
N ASN A 81 5.86 -6.27 11.35
CA ASN A 81 6.69 -5.13 10.99
C ASN A 81 5.80 -3.93 10.67
N GLU A 82 5.45 -3.16 11.70
CA GLU A 82 4.51 -2.06 11.52
C GLU A 82 5.07 -0.95 10.67
N ALA A 83 6.38 -0.67 10.78
CA ALA A 83 6.97 0.40 10.01
C ALA A 83 6.90 0.09 8.51
N SER A 84 7.21 -1.16 8.13
CA SER A 84 7.11 -1.57 6.74
C SER A 84 5.67 -1.55 6.27
N ALA A 85 4.73 -2.00 7.13
CA ALA A 85 3.32 -2.00 6.77
C ALA A 85 2.84 -0.58 6.48
N MET A 86 3.26 0.40 7.27
CA MET A 86 2.87 1.79 7.04
C MET A 86 3.41 2.31 5.72
N LEU A 87 4.64 1.95 5.37
CA LEU A 87 5.23 2.40 4.11
C LEU A 87 4.50 1.78 2.91
N MET A 88 4.14 0.50 3.01
CA MET A 88 3.41 -0.17 1.94
C MET A 88 2.00 0.38 1.79
N ALA A 89 1.30 0.56 2.91
CA ALA A 89 -0.05 1.15 2.87
C ALA A 89 0.01 2.57 2.30
N GLY A 90 1.06 3.31 2.64
CA GLY A 90 1.27 4.65 2.08
C GLY A 90 1.42 4.63 0.57
N TYR A 91 2.16 3.65 0.05
CA TYR A 91 2.29 3.50 -1.40
C TYR A 91 0.91 3.34 -2.05
N LEU A 92 0.07 2.47 -1.49
CA LEU A 92 -1.26 2.24 -2.05
C LEU A 92 -2.10 3.51 -2.01
N ALA A 93 -2.06 4.22 -0.89
CA ALA A 93 -2.85 5.43 -0.74
C ALA A 93 -2.42 6.52 -1.73
N VAL A 94 -1.13 6.63 -2.00
CA VAL A 94 -0.61 7.66 -2.90
C VAL A 94 -0.84 7.27 -4.36
N ARG A 95 -0.62 6.02 -4.72
CA ARG A 95 -0.74 5.58 -6.11
C ARG A 95 -2.17 5.42 -6.56
N MET A 96 -3.10 5.20 -5.62
CA MET A 96 -4.53 5.08 -5.94
C MET A 96 -5.30 6.09 -5.12
N PRO A 97 -5.33 7.35 -5.55
CA PRO A 97 -6.04 8.40 -4.80
C PRO A 97 -7.51 8.02 -4.64
N GLY A 98 -8.00 8.19 -3.44
CA GLY A 98 -9.38 7.82 -3.10
C GLY A 98 -9.50 6.44 -2.51
N ALA A 99 -8.46 5.62 -2.56
CA ALA A 99 -8.51 4.31 -1.93
C ALA A 99 -8.50 4.46 -0.42
N ILE A 100 -9.39 3.75 0.24
CA ILE A 100 -9.46 3.75 1.70
C ILE A 100 -8.96 2.44 2.28
N GLY A 101 -8.66 1.49 1.43
CA GLY A 101 -8.17 0.21 1.90
C GLY A 101 -7.90 -0.74 0.76
N VAL A 102 -7.64 -1.97 1.11
CA VAL A 102 -7.32 -3.02 0.15
C VAL A 102 -7.87 -4.34 0.66
N ASP A 103 -8.41 -5.13 -0.26
CA ASP A 103 -8.86 -6.49 0.03
C ASP A 103 -7.82 -7.43 -0.61
N ILE A 104 -6.96 -8.00 0.22
CA ILE A 104 -5.83 -8.77 -0.26
C ILE A 104 -6.24 -10.22 -0.44
N ASP A 105 -5.99 -10.73 -1.64
CA ASP A 105 -6.25 -12.14 -1.91
C ASP A 105 -5.24 -13.01 -1.18
N ASP A 106 -5.72 -14.01 -0.47
CA ASP A 106 -4.85 -14.93 0.25
C ASP A 106 -4.90 -16.35 -0.31
N SER A 107 -5.46 -16.50 -1.51
CA SER A 107 -5.55 -17.82 -2.15
C SER A 107 -4.37 -18.10 -3.08
N GLY A 108 -3.45 -17.16 -3.22
CA GLY A 108 -2.29 -17.33 -4.09
C GLY A 108 -2.43 -16.66 -5.44
N GLU A 109 -3.52 -15.90 -5.66
CA GLU A 109 -3.72 -15.17 -6.90
C GLU A 109 -3.70 -13.67 -6.62
N MET A 110 -2.51 -13.08 -6.61
CA MET A 110 -2.42 -11.68 -6.21
C MET A 110 -3.20 -10.75 -7.13
N GLN A 111 -3.52 -11.17 -8.35
CA GLN A 111 -4.30 -10.34 -9.26
C GLN A 111 -5.77 -10.26 -8.87
N ASN A 112 -6.20 -11.05 -7.90
CA ASN A 112 -7.54 -10.92 -7.34
C ASN A 112 -7.61 -9.90 -6.21
N THR A 113 -6.48 -9.34 -5.80
CA THR A 113 -6.44 -8.29 -4.79
C THR A 113 -7.09 -7.03 -5.36
N GLU A 114 -7.94 -6.38 -4.57
CA GLU A 114 -8.70 -5.22 -5.01
C GLU A 114 -8.52 -4.06 -4.05
N LEU A 115 -8.39 -2.86 -4.61
CA LEU A 115 -8.39 -1.65 -3.79
C LEU A 115 -9.83 -1.33 -3.41
N LEU A 116 -10.01 -0.78 -2.21
CA LEU A 116 -11.33 -0.44 -1.69
C LEU A 116 -11.50 1.07 -1.72
N PHE A 117 -12.67 1.51 -2.15
CA PHE A 117 -12.99 2.94 -2.22
C PHE A 117 -14.27 3.21 -1.46
N ALA A 118 -14.41 4.44 -1.01
CA ALA A 118 -15.61 4.83 -0.24
C ALA A 118 -16.84 4.92 -1.15
#